data_4912be727bd70f279d607b9cfb4a32c7
#
_entry.id   4912be727bd70f279d607b9cfb4a32c7
#
_cell.length_a   1.000
_cell.length_b   1.000
_cell.length_c   1.000
_cell.angle_alpha   90.00
_cell.angle_beta   90.00
_cell.angle_gamma   90.00
#
_symmetry.space_group_name_H-M   'P 1'
#
loop_
_entity.id
_entity.type
_entity.pdbx_description
1 polymer ?
#
loop_
_entity_poly.entity_id
_entity_poly.type
_entity_poly.pdbx_seq_one_letter_code
_entity_poly.pdbx_strand_id
1 'polypeptide(L)'
;MAAAWHPRYQTYLHVEHWANARNQGPAAARNMLGVPTPYARLPYFYPDQYDLSMEYSGFAATWDEVVVRGDPATHAFLAFWLKDGRVVAGMNANVWDVTEAIQTLIRNGRPVDPERLADPGIPLDQVTGEQAGALAARSTQ
;
A
#
# COMPACT_ATOMS: atom_id res chain seq x y z
N MET A 1 -14.08 8.31 14.50
CA MET A 1 -13.44 6.97 14.44
C MET A 1 -12.35 6.90 15.49
N ALA A 2 -12.01 5.70 15.98
CA ALA A 2 -11.00 5.53 17.01
C ALA A 2 -9.65 5.11 16.39
N ALA A 3 -8.54 5.48 17.05
CA ALA A 3 -7.24 4.94 16.71
C ALA A 3 -7.16 3.48 17.16
N ALA A 4 -6.57 2.62 16.34
CA ALA A 4 -6.32 1.23 16.67
C ALA A 4 -4.84 0.91 16.55
N TRP A 5 -4.33 0.08 17.48
CA TRP A 5 -2.98 -0.45 17.36
C TRP A 5 -2.86 -1.32 16.12
N HIS A 6 -1.90 -1.00 15.26
CA HIS A 6 -1.68 -1.75 14.04
C HIS A 6 -0.40 -2.59 14.14
N PRO A 7 -0.52 -3.94 14.15
CA PRO A 7 0.63 -4.81 14.42
C PRO A 7 1.74 -4.75 13.37
N ARG A 8 1.40 -4.47 12.10
CA ARG A 8 2.40 -4.33 11.02
C ARG A 8 3.26 -3.07 11.20
N TYR A 9 2.64 -1.97 11.61
CA TYR A 9 3.31 -0.66 11.68
C TYR A 9 3.80 -0.33 13.10
N GLN A 10 3.49 -1.16 14.08
CA GLN A 10 3.87 -0.99 15.49
C GLN A 10 3.51 0.40 16.04
N THR A 11 2.34 0.90 15.65
CA THR A 11 1.82 2.21 16.07
C THR A 11 0.30 2.23 16.07
N TYR A 12 -0.27 3.26 16.68
CA TYR A 12 -1.69 3.53 16.57
C TYR A 12 -1.97 4.28 15.28
N LEU A 13 -2.89 3.74 14.48
CA LEU A 13 -3.39 4.39 13.26
C LEU A 13 -4.80 4.88 13.43
N HIS A 14 -5.06 6.07 12.92
CA HIS A 14 -6.38 6.66 12.84
C HIS A 14 -6.72 6.88 11.36
N VAL A 15 -7.49 5.96 10.78
CA VAL A 15 -7.90 6.01 9.37
C VAL A 15 -9.33 6.50 9.29
N GLU A 16 -9.51 7.74 8.88
CA GLU A 16 -10.80 8.40 8.77
C GLU A 16 -11.49 8.08 7.43
N HIS A 17 -11.93 6.83 7.30
CA HIS A 17 -12.64 6.38 6.12
C HIS A 17 -13.77 5.40 6.49
N TRP A 18 -14.87 5.45 5.72
CA TRP A 18 -16.04 4.60 5.92
C TRP A 18 -15.70 3.09 5.98
N ALA A 19 -14.85 2.62 5.05
CA ALA A 19 -14.43 1.22 5.02
C ALA A 19 -13.70 0.80 6.30
N ASN A 20 -12.88 1.70 6.88
CA ASN A 20 -12.20 1.45 8.14
C ASN A 20 -13.21 1.35 9.30
N ALA A 21 -14.16 2.28 9.41
CA ALA A 21 -15.18 2.26 10.44
C ALA A 21 -16.01 0.97 10.39
N ARG A 22 -16.44 0.57 9.20
CA ARG A 22 -17.20 -0.66 8.97
C ARG A 22 -16.45 -1.93 9.40
N ASN A 23 -15.14 -1.98 9.14
CA ASN A 23 -14.33 -3.15 9.45
C ASN A 23 -13.82 -3.16 10.90
N GLN A 24 -13.53 -1.99 11.46
CA GLN A 24 -12.99 -1.86 12.82
C GLN A 24 -14.06 -2.12 13.90
N GLY A 25 -15.30 -1.75 13.66
CA GLY A 25 -16.41 -1.94 14.60
C GLY A 25 -16.59 -3.40 15.07
N PRO A 26 -16.73 -4.38 14.17
CA PRO A 26 -16.83 -5.78 14.54
C PRO A 26 -15.60 -6.32 15.30
N ALA A 27 -14.39 -5.86 14.96
CA ALA A 27 -13.19 -6.24 15.69
C ALA A 27 -13.19 -5.68 17.12
N ALA A 28 -13.60 -4.42 17.29
CA ALA A 28 -13.75 -3.79 18.59
C ALA A 28 -14.80 -4.53 19.45
N ALA A 29 -15.95 -4.84 18.89
CA ALA A 29 -17.02 -5.57 19.58
C ALA A 29 -16.55 -6.95 20.09
N ARG A 30 -15.80 -7.71 19.28
CA ARG A 30 -15.23 -8.99 19.70
C ARG A 30 -14.24 -8.83 20.86
N ASN A 31 -13.36 -7.84 20.80
CA ASN A 31 -12.43 -7.55 21.89
C ASN A 31 -13.16 -7.17 23.18
N MET A 32 -14.23 -6.39 23.10
CA MET A 32 -15.08 -6.06 24.27
C MET A 32 -15.73 -7.30 24.89
N LEU A 33 -16.03 -8.33 24.10
CA LEU A 33 -16.55 -9.62 24.56
C LEU A 33 -15.46 -10.59 25.03
N GLY A 34 -14.22 -10.15 25.13
CA GLY A 34 -13.09 -10.99 25.57
C GLY A 34 -12.54 -11.93 24.49
N VAL A 35 -12.93 -11.74 23.22
CA VAL A 35 -12.39 -12.50 22.08
C VAL A 35 -11.26 -11.71 21.44
N PRO A 36 -9.97 -12.09 21.67
CA PRO A 36 -8.82 -11.36 21.12
C PRO A 36 -8.90 -11.32 19.58
N THR A 37 -9.08 -10.13 19.02
CA THR A 37 -9.22 -9.92 17.59
C THR A 37 -8.32 -8.75 17.17
N PRO A 38 -7.09 -9.02 16.73
CA PRO A 38 -6.19 -7.97 16.21
C PRO A 38 -6.79 -7.30 14.97
N TYR A 39 -6.71 -5.98 14.89
CA TYR A 39 -7.11 -5.24 13.70
C TYR A 39 -5.87 -4.93 12.87
N ALA A 40 -5.63 -5.75 11.83
CA ALA A 40 -4.43 -5.74 11.01
C ALA A 40 -4.68 -5.50 9.52
N ARG A 41 -5.85 -4.95 9.17
CA ARG A 41 -6.16 -4.61 7.78
C ARG A 41 -5.27 -3.48 7.31
N LEU A 42 -4.75 -3.58 6.08
CA LEU A 42 -4.04 -2.47 5.48
C LEU A 42 -4.95 -1.24 5.44
N PRO A 43 -4.44 -0.06 5.81
CA PRO A 43 -5.14 1.19 5.57
C PRO A 43 -5.54 1.29 4.11
N TYR A 44 -6.78 1.68 3.87
CA TYR A 44 -7.35 1.80 2.53
C TYR A 44 -8.36 2.93 2.52
N PHE A 45 -8.29 3.79 1.51
CA PHE A 45 -9.31 4.80 1.25
C PHE A 45 -9.43 5.09 -0.24
N TYR A 46 -10.58 5.63 -0.63
CA TYR A 46 -10.87 6.03 -2.00
C TYR A 46 -11.62 7.36 -2.00
N PRO A 47 -11.03 8.42 -2.50
CA PRO A 47 -11.72 9.66 -2.82
C PRO A 47 -12.10 9.71 -4.29
N ASP A 48 -13.27 10.29 -4.57
CA ASP A 48 -13.72 10.64 -5.91
C ASP A 48 -13.85 12.16 -5.99
N GLN A 49 -13.22 12.77 -6.98
CA GLN A 49 -13.33 14.19 -7.24
C GLN A 49 -13.47 14.46 -8.74
N TYR A 50 -14.67 14.81 -9.19
CA TYR A 50 -14.99 15.06 -10.60
C TYR A 50 -14.68 13.85 -11.47
N ASP A 51 -13.71 13.99 -12.38
CA ASP A 51 -13.24 12.98 -13.32
C ASP A 51 -12.04 12.17 -12.79
N LEU A 52 -11.60 12.43 -11.55
CA LEU A 52 -10.50 11.74 -10.89
C LEU A 52 -11.02 10.87 -9.75
N SER A 53 -10.94 9.58 -9.93
CA SER A 53 -11.17 8.58 -8.90
C SER A 53 -9.84 7.92 -8.54
N MET A 54 -9.55 7.80 -7.25
CA MET A 54 -8.35 7.11 -6.80
C MET A 54 -8.63 6.15 -5.66
N GLU A 55 -7.74 5.17 -5.52
CA GLU A 55 -7.67 4.29 -4.38
C GLU A 55 -6.25 4.32 -3.82
N TYR A 56 -6.12 4.35 -2.51
CA TYR A 56 -4.85 4.31 -1.80
C TYR A 56 -4.82 3.16 -0.82
N SER A 57 -3.73 2.41 -0.81
CA SER A 57 -3.50 1.30 0.11
C SER A 57 -2.16 1.43 0.81
N GLY A 58 -2.11 1.04 2.08
CA GLY A 58 -0.90 1.03 2.88
C GLY A 58 -0.73 2.25 3.76
N PHE A 59 0.47 2.43 4.27
CA PHE A 59 0.83 3.55 5.15
C PHE A 59 2.30 3.88 4.98
N ALA A 60 2.58 5.02 4.37
CA ALA A 60 3.92 5.54 4.15
C ALA A 60 4.26 6.58 5.22
N ALA A 61 4.61 6.13 6.44
CA ALA A 61 5.09 7.03 7.49
C ALA A 61 6.41 7.72 7.09
N THR A 62 7.28 6.96 6.42
CA THR A 62 8.52 7.44 5.80
C THR A 62 8.72 6.68 4.50
N TRP A 63 9.37 7.31 3.54
CA TRP A 63 9.73 6.70 2.25
C TRP A 63 11.03 7.29 1.73
N ASP A 64 11.69 6.56 0.86
CA ASP A 64 12.96 6.98 0.23
C ASP A 64 12.72 7.42 -1.21
N GLU A 65 11.73 6.81 -1.88
CA GLU A 65 11.47 7.00 -3.30
C GLU A 65 9.97 6.88 -3.60
N VAL A 66 9.52 7.62 -4.62
CA VAL A 66 8.19 7.45 -5.22
C VAL A 66 8.35 7.04 -6.66
N VAL A 67 7.80 5.89 -7.02
CA VAL A 67 7.80 5.37 -8.39
C VAL A 67 6.44 5.60 -9.02
N VAL A 68 6.42 6.27 -10.18
CA VAL A 68 5.20 6.48 -10.97
C VAL A 68 5.20 5.51 -12.15
N ARG A 69 4.06 4.86 -12.38
CA ARG A 69 3.81 3.93 -13.46
C ARG A 69 2.65 4.43 -14.31
N GLY A 70 2.88 4.70 -15.58
CA GLY A 70 1.95 5.37 -16.47
C GLY A 70 2.24 6.87 -16.57
N ASP A 71 1.31 7.62 -17.12
CA ASP A 71 1.47 9.06 -17.34
C ASP A 71 0.47 9.87 -16.49
N PRO A 72 0.91 10.59 -15.47
CA PRO A 72 0.04 11.44 -14.64
C PRO A 72 -0.73 12.50 -15.44
N ALA A 73 -0.20 12.95 -16.59
CA ALA A 73 -0.88 13.94 -17.41
C ALA A 73 -2.18 13.41 -18.05
N THR A 74 -2.31 12.08 -18.17
CA THR A 74 -3.54 11.43 -18.66
C THR A 74 -4.57 11.19 -17.57
N HIS A 75 -4.25 11.49 -16.30
CA HIS A 75 -5.03 11.15 -15.12
C HIS A 75 -5.24 9.63 -14.92
N ALA A 76 -4.47 8.78 -15.62
CA ALA A 76 -4.54 7.33 -15.49
C ALA A 76 -3.15 6.77 -15.20
N PHE A 77 -2.83 6.57 -13.92
CA PHE A 77 -1.51 6.13 -13.49
C PHE A 77 -1.55 5.41 -12.14
N LEU A 78 -0.44 4.78 -11.79
CA LEU A 78 -0.17 4.25 -10.44
C LEU A 78 0.99 5.01 -9.82
N ALA A 79 1.00 5.13 -8.50
CA ALA A 79 2.15 5.62 -7.74
C ALA A 79 2.45 4.68 -6.57
N PHE A 80 3.72 4.46 -6.30
CA PHE A 80 4.19 3.57 -5.24
C PHE A 80 5.20 4.30 -4.37
N TRP A 81 5.02 4.23 -3.06
CA TRP A 81 5.98 4.71 -2.07
C TRP A 81 6.86 3.55 -1.62
N LEU A 82 8.16 3.70 -1.79
CA LEU A 82 9.14 2.69 -1.44
C LEU A 82 9.92 3.11 -0.20
N LYS A 83 10.17 2.14 0.68
CA LYS A 83 11.10 2.25 1.81
C LYS A 83 12.01 1.04 1.81
N ASP A 84 13.32 1.27 1.81
CA ASP A 84 14.34 0.21 1.73
C ASP A 84 14.07 -0.78 0.57
N GLY A 85 13.70 -0.25 -0.61
CA GLY A 85 13.39 -1.01 -1.81
C GLY A 85 12.10 -1.83 -1.75
N ARG A 86 11.21 -1.58 -0.77
CA ARG A 86 9.93 -2.30 -0.58
C ARG A 86 8.76 -1.35 -0.70
N VAL A 87 7.68 -1.80 -1.31
CA VAL A 87 6.45 -1.03 -1.41
C VAL A 87 5.78 -0.95 -0.03
N VAL A 88 5.65 0.26 0.52
CA VAL A 88 4.98 0.54 1.79
C VAL A 88 3.57 1.11 1.60
N ALA A 89 3.34 1.77 0.47
CA ALA A 89 2.02 2.24 0.06
C ALA A 89 1.93 2.29 -1.47
N GLY A 90 0.72 2.26 -1.99
CA GLY A 90 0.45 2.40 -3.41
C GLY A 90 -0.90 3.05 -3.67
N MET A 91 -1.00 3.72 -4.80
CA MET A 91 -2.18 4.44 -5.25
C MET A 91 -2.43 4.14 -6.72
N ASN A 92 -3.70 3.97 -7.08
CA ASN A 92 -4.15 4.01 -8.46
C ASN A 92 -5.06 5.23 -8.67
N ALA A 93 -4.90 5.87 -9.82
CA ALA A 93 -5.74 6.97 -10.27
C ALA A 93 -6.36 6.55 -11.62
N ASN A 94 -7.69 6.48 -11.71
CA ASN A 94 -8.45 6.06 -12.90
C ASN A 94 -7.94 4.76 -13.58
N VAL A 95 -7.27 3.88 -12.83
CA VAL A 95 -6.85 2.54 -13.26
C VAL A 95 -7.48 1.54 -12.31
N TRP A 96 -8.33 0.67 -12.85
CA TRP A 96 -9.15 -0.25 -12.05
C TRP A 96 -8.57 -1.66 -11.99
N ASP A 97 -9.09 -2.47 -11.06
CA ASP A 97 -8.73 -3.88 -10.86
C ASP A 97 -7.25 -4.14 -10.52
N VAL A 98 -6.55 -3.12 -9.96
CA VAL A 98 -5.14 -3.22 -9.57
C VAL A 98 -4.92 -3.19 -8.05
N THR A 99 -5.94 -2.84 -7.28
CA THR A 99 -5.85 -2.64 -5.82
C THR A 99 -5.36 -3.89 -5.10
N GLU A 100 -5.83 -5.08 -5.46
CA GLU A 100 -5.38 -6.33 -4.83
C GLU A 100 -3.91 -6.63 -5.16
N ALA A 101 -3.46 -6.34 -6.38
CA ALA A 101 -2.05 -6.48 -6.75
C ALA A 101 -1.15 -5.54 -5.95
N ILE A 102 -1.56 -4.27 -5.79
CA ILE A 102 -0.88 -3.27 -4.96
C ILE A 102 -0.79 -3.76 -3.50
N GLN A 103 -1.91 -4.17 -2.93
CA GLN A 103 -1.97 -4.66 -1.55
C GLN A 103 -1.13 -5.92 -1.34
N THR A 104 -1.04 -6.79 -2.36
CA THR A 104 -0.21 -7.98 -2.33
C THR A 104 1.28 -7.63 -2.28
N LEU A 105 1.74 -6.64 -3.05
CA LEU A 105 3.11 -6.13 -2.96
C LEU A 105 3.43 -5.61 -1.56
N ILE A 106 2.51 -4.84 -0.97
CA ILE A 106 2.68 -4.31 0.40
C ILE A 106 2.71 -5.44 1.43
N ARG A 107 1.80 -6.43 1.34
CA ARG A 107 1.73 -7.55 2.30
C ARG A 107 2.96 -8.43 2.24
N ASN A 108 3.43 -8.74 1.04
CA ASN A 108 4.59 -9.60 0.83
C ASN A 108 5.89 -8.95 1.31
N GLY A 109 5.99 -7.63 1.23
CA GLY A 109 7.16 -6.87 1.70
C GLY A 109 8.47 -7.30 1.05
N ARG A 110 8.42 -7.86 -0.16
CA ARG A 110 9.62 -8.22 -0.92
C ARG A 110 10.23 -6.99 -1.58
N PRO A 111 11.55 -6.92 -1.72
CA PRO A 111 12.18 -5.89 -2.53
C PRO A 111 11.66 -5.93 -3.97
N VAL A 112 11.46 -4.75 -4.54
CA VAL A 112 11.05 -4.56 -5.94
C VAL A 112 12.15 -3.84 -6.70
N ASP A 113 12.18 -4.05 -8.01
CA ASP A 113 13.00 -3.26 -8.91
C ASP A 113 12.20 -2.03 -9.33
N PRO A 114 12.64 -0.79 -9.02
CA PRO A 114 11.90 0.43 -9.34
C PRO A 114 11.67 0.63 -10.85
N GLU A 115 12.64 0.23 -11.70
CA GLU A 115 12.49 0.35 -13.16
C GLU A 115 11.42 -0.60 -13.69
N ARG A 116 11.40 -1.84 -13.19
CA ARG A 116 10.36 -2.80 -13.53
C ARG A 116 8.98 -2.39 -12.97
N LEU A 117 8.96 -1.79 -11.78
CA LEU A 117 7.73 -1.28 -11.17
C LEU A 117 7.15 -0.12 -11.98
N ALA A 118 8.00 0.73 -12.55
CA ALA A 118 7.59 1.86 -13.41
C ALA A 118 7.08 1.43 -14.79
N ASP A 119 7.50 0.27 -15.31
CA ASP A 119 7.17 -0.18 -16.67
C ASP A 119 5.75 -0.78 -16.75
N PRO A 120 4.80 -0.13 -17.44
CA PRO A 120 3.44 -0.66 -17.61
C PRO A 120 3.38 -2.00 -18.36
N GLY A 121 4.41 -2.35 -19.11
CA GLY A 121 4.50 -3.63 -19.83
C GLY A 121 4.81 -4.84 -18.94
N ILE A 122 5.27 -4.61 -17.71
CA ILE A 122 5.60 -5.69 -16.76
C ILE A 122 4.45 -5.86 -15.76
N PRO A 123 3.82 -7.03 -15.65
CA PRO A 123 2.78 -7.29 -14.64
C PRO A 123 3.27 -7.04 -13.21
N LEU A 124 2.40 -6.52 -12.31
CA LEU A 124 2.77 -6.19 -10.93
C LEU A 124 3.20 -7.40 -10.10
N ASP A 125 2.78 -8.61 -10.44
CA ASP A 125 3.21 -9.85 -9.80
C ASP A 125 4.64 -10.29 -10.20
N GLN A 126 5.20 -9.66 -11.24
CA GLN A 126 6.53 -9.95 -11.76
C GLN A 126 7.58 -8.88 -11.44
N VAL A 127 7.23 -7.82 -10.69
CA VAL A 127 8.18 -6.75 -10.33
C VAL A 127 9.10 -7.11 -9.16
N THR A 128 8.79 -8.18 -8.43
CA THR A 128 9.64 -8.73 -7.38
C THR A 128 10.60 -9.75 -8.00
N GLY A 129 11.90 -9.44 -8.06
CA GLY A 129 12.90 -10.35 -8.63
C GLY A 129 13.99 -10.71 -7.62
N GLU A 130 14.60 -11.90 -7.80
CA GLU A 130 15.79 -12.34 -7.05
C GLU A 130 16.99 -11.37 -7.21
N GLN A 131 16.98 -10.53 -8.26
CA GLN A 131 18.06 -9.57 -8.55
C GLN A 131 17.95 -8.25 -7.77
N ALA A 132 16.77 -7.89 -7.24
CA ALA A 132 16.62 -6.69 -6.43
C ALA A 132 17.38 -6.76 -5.08
N GLY A 133 17.59 -7.97 -4.55
CA GLY A 133 18.39 -8.18 -3.34
C GLY A 133 19.90 -7.94 -3.52
N ALA A 134 20.42 -8.08 -4.74
CA ALA A 134 21.86 -7.94 -5.03
C ALA A 134 22.29 -6.47 -5.17
N LEU A 135 21.39 -5.57 -5.55
CA LEU A 135 21.70 -4.11 -5.69
C LEU A 135 21.71 -3.42 -4.32
N ALA A 136 20.80 -3.78 -3.41
CA ALA A 136 20.77 -3.23 -2.05
C ALA A 136 22.03 -3.60 -1.24
N ALA A 137 22.63 -4.76 -1.50
CA ALA A 137 23.87 -5.20 -0.85
C ALA A 137 25.14 -4.47 -1.36
N ARG A 138 25.08 -3.79 -2.51
CA ARG A 138 26.23 -3.06 -3.09
C ARG A 138 26.32 -1.58 -2.67
N SER A 139 25.26 -1.04 -2.06
CA SER A 139 25.24 0.36 -1.58
C SER A 139 25.74 0.53 -0.16
N THR A 140 26.24 -0.53 0.48
CA THR A 140 26.71 -0.52 1.88
C THR A 140 28.22 -0.83 1.98
N GLN A 141 29.00 -0.59 0.91
CA GLN A 141 30.48 -0.63 1.00
C GLN A 141 31.10 0.69 0.59
#